data_8f74e34ff1e0a3c5319a57318c85a827
#
_entry.id   8f74e34ff1e0a3c5319a57318c85a827
#
_cell.length_a   1.000
_cell.length_b   1.000
_cell.length_c   1.000
_cell.angle_alpha   90.00
_cell.angle_beta   90.00
_cell.angle_gamma   90.00
#
_symmetry.space_group_name_H-M   'P 1'
#
loop_
_entity.id
_entity.type
_entity.pdbx_description
1 polymer ?
#
loop_
_entity_poly.entity_id
_entity_poly.type
_entity_poly.pdbx_seq_one_letter_code
_entity_poly.pdbx_strand_id
1 'polypeptide(L)'
;MKTCLIVDDSKVIRMVARKILQELEFATEEAADGQEALNACQASMPEAVLLDWNMPVMDGISFLRELRKTEGGDKPVVIFCTTENDLDHIQEAMTAGANEYIMKPFDSDIIQAKFQQVGLL
;
A
#
# COMPACT_ATOMS: atom_id res chain seq x y z
N MET A 1 -6.43 3.46 16.89
CA MET A 1 -5.26 2.90 16.21
C MET A 1 -5.55 2.88 14.70
N LYS A 2 -4.63 3.41 13.91
CA LYS A 2 -4.79 3.42 12.45
C LYS A 2 -4.57 2.04 11.88
N THR A 3 -5.27 1.71 10.79
CA THR A 3 -5.15 0.43 10.10
C THR A 3 -4.39 0.62 8.79
N CYS A 4 -3.42 -0.24 8.54
CA CYS A 4 -2.72 -0.32 7.26
C CYS A 4 -3.02 -1.66 6.58
N LEU A 5 -3.50 -1.60 5.36
CA LEU A 5 -3.69 -2.79 4.52
C LEU A 5 -2.39 -3.06 3.76
N ILE A 6 -1.85 -4.26 3.93
CA ILE A 6 -0.62 -4.70 3.28
C ILE A 6 -1.01 -5.56 2.08
N VAL A 7 -0.71 -5.10 0.87
CA VAL A 7 -1.09 -5.76 -0.37
C VAL A 7 0.15 -6.21 -1.12
N ASP A 8 0.42 -7.51 -1.11
CA ASP A 8 1.59 -8.10 -1.77
C ASP A 8 1.32 -9.58 -1.95
N ASP A 9 1.68 -10.15 -3.09
CA ASP A 9 1.49 -11.58 -3.34
C ASP A 9 2.51 -12.44 -2.60
N SER A 10 3.58 -11.85 -2.08
CA SER A 10 4.57 -12.54 -1.27
C SER A 10 4.18 -12.56 0.20
N LYS A 11 3.93 -13.76 0.72
CA LYS A 11 3.62 -13.95 2.14
C LYS A 11 4.76 -13.47 3.04
N VAL A 12 6.01 -13.68 2.60
CA VAL A 12 7.19 -13.24 3.37
C VAL A 12 7.25 -11.72 3.48
N ILE A 13 7.00 -11.02 2.37
CA ILE A 13 6.97 -9.55 2.38
C ILE A 13 5.87 -9.05 3.29
N ARG A 14 4.67 -9.67 3.23
CA ARG A 14 3.58 -9.27 4.12
C ARG A 14 3.93 -9.47 5.59
N MET A 15 4.62 -10.58 5.92
CA MET A 15 5.07 -10.83 7.30
C MET A 15 6.04 -9.75 7.79
N VAL A 16 7.02 -9.40 6.95
CA VAL A 16 8.01 -8.37 7.30
C VAL A 16 7.33 -7.03 7.52
N ALA A 17 6.47 -6.63 6.58
CA ALA A 17 5.74 -5.37 6.66
C ALA A 17 4.83 -5.33 7.90
N ARG A 18 4.12 -6.42 8.16
CA ARG A 18 3.23 -6.51 9.33
C ARG A 18 4.00 -6.29 10.63
N LYS A 19 5.15 -6.94 10.77
CA LYS A 19 5.96 -6.80 11.98
C LYS A 19 6.40 -5.35 12.18
N ILE A 20 6.89 -4.72 11.12
CA ILE A 20 7.31 -3.32 11.18
C ILE A 20 6.15 -2.41 11.58
N LEU A 21 4.99 -2.59 10.94
CA LEU A 21 3.83 -1.74 11.18
C LEU A 21 3.24 -1.93 12.57
N GLN A 22 3.24 -3.16 13.08
CA GLN A 22 2.77 -3.41 14.44
C GLN A 22 3.68 -2.75 15.48
N GLU A 23 4.99 -2.72 15.23
CA GLU A 23 5.93 -2.01 16.09
C GLU A 23 5.70 -0.50 16.06
N LEU A 24 5.16 0.02 14.96
CA LEU A 24 4.76 1.43 14.83
C LEU A 24 3.33 1.68 15.30
N GLU A 25 2.72 0.69 15.94
CA GLU A 25 1.39 0.77 16.55
C GLU A 25 0.25 0.89 15.53
N PHE A 26 0.40 0.28 14.36
CA PHE A 26 -0.68 0.14 13.39
C PHE A 26 -1.40 -1.19 13.58
N ALA A 27 -2.72 -1.20 13.42
CA ALA A 27 -3.45 -2.41 13.14
C ALA A 27 -3.17 -2.79 11.68
N THR A 28 -3.09 -4.08 11.37
CA THR A 28 -2.75 -4.52 10.02
C THR A 28 -3.78 -5.51 9.47
N GLU A 29 -4.03 -5.40 8.18
CA GLU A 29 -4.77 -6.37 7.39
C GLU A 29 -3.92 -6.73 6.18
N GLU A 30 -4.16 -7.89 5.57
CA GLU A 30 -3.35 -8.38 4.46
C GLU A 30 -4.23 -8.79 3.28
N ALA A 31 -3.71 -8.58 2.07
CA ALA A 31 -4.33 -9.04 0.83
C ALA A 31 -3.22 -9.55 -0.09
N ALA A 32 -3.50 -10.62 -0.84
CA ALA A 32 -2.51 -11.26 -1.70
C ALA A 32 -2.58 -10.76 -3.16
N ASP A 33 -3.61 -10.02 -3.51
CA ASP A 33 -3.78 -9.43 -4.84
C ASP A 33 -4.69 -8.21 -4.77
N GLY A 34 -4.82 -7.52 -5.91
CA GLY A 34 -5.61 -6.30 -5.99
C GLY A 34 -7.11 -6.51 -5.77
N GLN A 35 -7.64 -7.66 -6.16
CA GLN A 35 -9.06 -7.93 -5.96
C GLN A 35 -9.39 -8.16 -4.49
N GLU A 36 -8.56 -8.94 -3.77
CA GLU A 36 -8.71 -9.09 -2.32
C GLU A 36 -8.58 -7.75 -1.61
N ALA A 37 -7.63 -6.92 -2.05
CA ALA A 37 -7.43 -5.59 -1.49
C ALA A 37 -8.66 -4.71 -1.68
N LEU A 38 -9.26 -4.74 -2.87
CA LEU A 38 -10.46 -3.95 -3.15
C LEU A 38 -11.63 -4.41 -2.28
N ASN A 39 -11.80 -5.71 -2.14
CA ASN A 39 -12.83 -6.28 -1.28
C ASN A 39 -12.63 -5.85 0.19
N ALA A 40 -11.39 -5.88 0.67
CA ALA A 40 -11.07 -5.45 2.03
C ALA A 40 -11.39 -3.97 2.24
N CYS A 41 -11.05 -3.11 1.29
CA CYS A 41 -11.35 -1.69 1.37
C CYS A 41 -12.86 -1.41 1.34
N GLN A 42 -13.62 -2.16 0.55
CA GLN A 42 -15.07 -2.02 0.50
C GLN A 42 -15.74 -2.44 1.81
N ALA A 43 -15.16 -3.44 2.49
CA ALA A 43 -15.67 -3.87 3.80
C ALA A 43 -15.34 -2.88 4.91
N SER A 44 -14.12 -2.33 4.89
CA SER A 44 -13.67 -1.34 5.89
C SER A 44 -12.49 -0.56 5.32
N MET A 45 -12.68 0.73 5.08
CA MET A 45 -11.67 1.56 4.44
C MET A 45 -10.50 1.81 5.40
N PRO A 46 -9.27 1.39 5.05
CA PRO A 46 -8.10 1.62 5.92
C PRO A 46 -7.61 3.06 5.82
N GLU A 47 -6.80 3.49 6.79
CA GLU A 47 -6.13 4.79 6.73
C GLU A 47 -4.94 4.78 5.78
N ALA A 48 -4.31 3.61 5.62
CA ALA A 48 -3.12 3.46 4.77
C ALA A 48 -3.15 2.15 4.00
N VAL A 49 -2.54 2.15 2.81
CA VAL A 49 -2.34 0.95 2.00
C VAL A 49 -0.88 0.90 1.58
N LEU A 50 -0.21 -0.19 1.90
CA LEU A 50 1.13 -0.48 1.43
C LEU A 50 0.96 -1.46 0.27
N LEU A 51 1.28 -1.06 -0.96
CA LEU A 51 0.79 -1.69 -2.17
C LEU A 51 1.92 -2.13 -3.10
N ASP A 52 1.99 -3.42 -3.40
CA ASP A 52 2.89 -3.96 -4.41
C ASP A 52 2.32 -3.70 -5.81
N TRP A 53 3.20 -3.63 -6.81
CA TRP A 53 2.81 -3.38 -8.20
C TRP A 53 2.38 -4.67 -8.92
N ASN A 54 3.27 -5.67 -8.96
CA ASN A 54 3.06 -6.88 -9.75
C ASN A 54 2.40 -7.97 -8.92
N MET A 55 1.14 -8.25 -9.20
CA MET A 55 0.36 -9.26 -8.50
C MET A 55 -0.57 -9.96 -9.49
N PRO A 56 -0.94 -11.24 -9.22
CA PRO A 56 -1.92 -11.93 -10.07
C PRO A 56 -3.33 -11.36 -9.87
N VAL A 57 -4.24 -11.71 -10.74
CA VAL A 57 -5.67 -11.37 -10.73
C VAL A 57 -5.90 -9.89 -10.99
N MET A 58 -5.41 -9.01 -10.13
CA MET A 58 -5.48 -7.56 -10.32
C MET A 58 -4.18 -6.96 -9.77
N ASP A 59 -3.44 -6.24 -10.60
CA ASP A 59 -2.19 -5.61 -10.16
C ASP A 59 -2.43 -4.35 -9.33
N GLY A 60 -1.34 -3.81 -8.78
CA GLY A 60 -1.44 -2.68 -7.86
C GLY A 60 -1.99 -1.42 -8.50
N ILE A 61 -1.59 -1.11 -9.74
CA ILE A 61 -2.06 0.10 -10.39
C ILE A 61 -3.55 0.02 -10.73
N SER A 62 -4.03 -1.15 -11.14
CA SER A 62 -5.44 -1.37 -11.41
C SER A 62 -6.28 -1.25 -10.14
N PHE A 63 -5.78 -1.84 -9.04
CA PHE A 63 -6.42 -1.69 -7.73
C PHE A 63 -6.53 -0.21 -7.33
N LEU A 64 -5.44 0.53 -7.47
CA LEU A 64 -5.42 1.95 -7.07
C LEU A 64 -6.45 2.76 -7.86
N ARG A 65 -6.52 2.54 -9.18
CA ARG A 65 -7.50 3.23 -10.01
C ARG A 65 -8.93 2.92 -9.57
N GLU A 66 -9.21 1.65 -9.28
CA GLU A 66 -10.54 1.24 -8.81
C GLU A 66 -10.83 1.80 -7.41
N LEU A 67 -9.84 1.78 -6.52
CA LEU A 67 -10.00 2.34 -5.17
C LEU A 67 -10.39 3.81 -5.24
N ARG A 68 -9.70 4.61 -6.05
CA ARG A 68 -9.95 6.05 -6.13
C ARG A 68 -11.32 6.39 -6.73
N LYS A 69 -11.95 5.45 -7.43
CA LYS A 69 -13.33 5.61 -7.94
C LYS A 69 -14.39 5.17 -6.93
N THR A 70 -14.00 4.45 -5.89
CA THR A 70 -14.92 3.95 -4.88
C THR A 70 -15.25 5.06 -3.89
N GLU A 71 -16.48 5.08 -3.38
CA GLU A 71 -16.89 6.06 -2.36
C GLU A 71 -15.99 5.93 -1.12
N GLY A 72 -15.42 7.05 -0.68
CA GLY A 72 -14.45 7.07 0.42
C GLY A 72 -13.06 6.62 0.03
N GLY A 73 -12.87 6.17 -1.20
CA GLY A 73 -11.59 5.65 -1.68
C GLY A 73 -10.54 6.70 -1.98
N ASP A 74 -10.86 7.97 -1.86
CA ASP A 74 -9.90 9.07 -1.96
C ASP A 74 -9.15 9.33 -0.65
N LYS A 75 -9.63 8.76 0.45
CA LYS A 75 -9.08 9.04 1.79
C LYS A 75 -7.84 8.24 2.15
N PRO A 76 -7.73 6.94 1.84
CA PRO A 76 -6.53 6.18 2.23
C PRO A 76 -5.26 6.78 1.63
N VAL A 77 -4.21 6.82 2.44
CA VAL A 77 -2.86 7.13 1.95
C VAL A 77 -2.31 5.86 1.33
N VAL A 78 -1.97 5.91 0.05
CA VAL A 78 -1.45 4.76 -0.69
C VAL A 78 0.04 4.97 -0.96
N ILE A 79 0.84 4.00 -0.51
CA ILE A 79 2.29 3.99 -0.70
C ILE A 79 2.63 2.75 -1.53
N PHE A 80 3.15 2.96 -2.74
CA PHE A 80 3.62 1.85 -3.56
C PHE A 80 4.94 1.31 -3.06
N CYS A 81 5.05 -0.02 -3.01
CA CYS A 81 6.31 -0.73 -2.73
C CYS A 81 6.71 -1.46 -4.00
N THR A 82 7.85 -1.10 -4.58
CA THR A 82 8.23 -1.61 -5.89
C THR A 82 9.74 -1.83 -5.98
N THR A 83 10.14 -2.80 -6.80
CA THR A 83 11.54 -2.95 -7.22
C THR A 83 11.84 -2.06 -8.43
N GLU A 84 10.80 -1.48 -9.03
CA GLU A 84 10.96 -0.60 -10.18
C GLU A 84 11.39 0.79 -9.73
N ASN A 85 12.50 1.28 -10.29
CA ASN A 85 12.93 2.66 -10.09
C ASN A 85 12.77 3.49 -11.37
N ASP A 86 11.97 2.99 -12.29
CA ASP A 86 11.66 3.63 -13.57
C ASP A 86 10.77 4.85 -13.31
N LEU A 87 11.19 6.00 -13.81
CA LEU A 87 10.46 7.25 -13.66
C LEU A 87 9.03 7.15 -14.23
N ASP A 88 8.85 6.41 -15.33
CA ASP A 88 7.53 6.25 -15.94
C ASP A 88 6.56 5.52 -15.01
N HIS A 89 7.04 4.48 -14.32
CA HIS A 89 6.22 3.75 -13.34
C HIS A 89 5.86 4.65 -12.16
N ILE A 90 6.82 5.42 -11.67
CA ILE A 90 6.59 6.34 -10.55
C ILE A 90 5.55 7.39 -10.95
N GLN A 91 5.68 7.97 -12.14
CA GLN A 91 4.73 8.95 -12.66
C GLN A 91 3.33 8.35 -12.83
N GLU A 92 3.25 7.13 -13.35
CA GLU A 92 1.97 6.44 -13.51
C GLU A 92 1.29 6.24 -12.16
N ALA A 93 2.04 5.81 -11.15
CA ALA A 93 1.52 5.62 -9.79
C ALA A 93 0.98 6.93 -9.21
N MET A 94 1.75 8.00 -9.30
CA MET A 94 1.34 9.30 -8.76
C MET A 94 0.13 9.85 -9.51
N THR A 95 0.08 9.70 -10.81
CA THR A 95 -1.06 10.14 -11.64
C THR A 95 -2.32 9.34 -11.27
N ALA A 96 -2.18 8.06 -10.95
CA ALA A 96 -3.31 7.23 -10.55
C ALA A 96 -3.81 7.53 -9.13
N GLY A 97 -3.07 8.32 -8.36
CA GLY A 97 -3.49 8.76 -7.03
C GLY A 97 -2.70 8.19 -5.87
N ALA A 98 -1.50 7.66 -6.10
CA ALA A 98 -0.61 7.28 -5.02
C ALA A 98 -0.07 8.51 -4.30
N ASN A 99 0.19 8.38 -3.01
CA ASN A 99 0.72 9.48 -2.20
C ASN A 99 2.23 9.46 -2.13
N GLU A 100 2.83 8.26 -2.22
CA GLU A 100 4.28 8.11 -2.13
C GLU A 100 4.69 6.72 -2.64
N TYR A 101 5.99 6.47 -2.76
CA TYR A 101 6.51 5.16 -3.11
C TYR A 101 7.71 4.80 -2.25
N ILE A 102 7.95 3.49 -2.11
CA ILE A 102 9.09 2.93 -1.38
C ILE A 102 9.74 1.88 -2.27
N MET A 103 11.06 1.90 -2.33
CA MET A 103 11.83 0.88 -3.06
C MET A 103 11.99 -0.38 -2.21
N LYS A 104 11.89 -1.55 -2.81
CA LYS A 104 12.21 -2.84 -2.19
C LYS A 104 13.69 -3.14 -2.41
N PRO A 105 14.36 -3.74 -1.44
CA PRO A 105 13.90 -4.10 -0.10
C PRO A 105 13.81 -2.88 0.82
N PHE A 106 12.83 -2.89 1.71
CA PHE A 106 12.68 -1.82 2.69
C PHE A 106 12.98 -2.32 4.10
N ASP A 107 13.19 -1.40 5.02
CA ASP A 107 13.37 -1.68 6.44
C ASP A 107 12.45 -0.76 7.27
N SER A 108 12.51 -0.90 8.59
CA SER A 108 11.65 -0.12 9.47
C SER A 108 11.95 1.38 9.40
N ASP A 109 13.20 1.76 9.20
CA ASP A 109 13.57 3.17 9.10
C ASP A 109 12.97 3.83 7.86
N ILE A 110 12.99 3.12 6.74
CA ILE A 110 12.41 3.61 5.47
C ILE A 110 10.90 3.75 5.62
N ILE A 111 10.22 2.76 6.16
CA ILE A 111 8.77 2.81 6.37
C ILE A 111 8.41 3.94 7.32
N GLN A 112 9.12 4.07 8.43
CA GLN A 112 8.85 5.13 9.40
C GLN A 112 9.01 6.51 8.77
N ALA A 113 10.09 6.72 8.03
CA ALA A 113 10.35 8.01 7.37
C ALA A 113 9.24 8.36 6.37
N LYS A 114 8.83 7.42 5.54
CA LYS A 114 7.76 7.66 4.56
C LYS A 114 6.41 7.90 5.22
N PHE A 115 6.10 7.15 6.26
CA PHE A 115 4.85 7.34 6.99
C PHE A 115 4.79 8.70 7.69
N GLN A 116 5.93 9.18 8.20
CA GLN A 116 6.02 10.54 8.73
C GLN A 116 5.82 11.58 7.63
N GLN A 117 6.42 11.36 6.48
CA GLN A 117 6.35 12.29 5.35
C GLN A 117 4.91 12.48 4.85
N VAL A 118 4.11 11.44 4.88
CA VAL A 118 2.71 11.50 4.41
C VAL A 118 1.69 11.75 5.54
N GLY A 119 2.15 12.01 6.74
CA GLY A 119 1.29 12.40 7.85
C GLY A 119 0.61 11.25 8.59
N LEU A 120 1.07 10.00 8.39
CA LEU A 120 0.54 8.85 9.12
C LEU A 120 1.17 8.68 10.50
N LEU A 121 2.33 9.27 10.70
CA LEU A 121 3.06 9.25 11.97
C LEU A 121 3.41 10.66 12.42
#